data_46cc63cf59c9c6f991a04c7b9e648f09
#
_entry.id   46cc63cf59c9c6f991a04c7b9e648f09
#
_cell.length_a   1.000
_cell.length_b   1.000
_cell.length_c   1.000
_cell.angle_alpha   90.00
_cell.angle_beta   90.00
_cell.angle_gamma   90.00
#
_symmetry.space_group_name_H-M   'P 1'
#
loop_
_entity.id
_entity.type
_entity.pdbx_description
1 polymer ?
#
loop_
_entity_poly.entity_id
_entity_poly.type
_entity_poly.pdbx_seq_one_letter_code
_entity_poly.pdbx_strand_id
1 'polypeptide(L)'
;MKALLPAFIAIMSFFGSLSAAEPMKIEVRRLPESAAATTKFLNPEYVVASPATAQATDKTPLLIFLHGSGERGTDLTQLKSAPPIRYFSQQTEQPFLIVVPQCAPDKAGKKDEWQPADLEVLFKQLEKDQPFDKSRVYLIGSSMGGFGTWLWGSAHPERFAGLAPHAGGLGFGGPRAVSPDLTGWAKRLAPLPIWIFHGDRDDVVPPERSERMHALLKSAGAKQVRLTILAGKGHGIGGNLSNPELYAWLLRHRRQGNQVVESPLPLK
;
A
#
# COMPACT_ATOMS: atom_id res chain seq x y z
N MET A 1 -77.13 -13.35 3.96
CA MET A 1 -75.91 -13.83 3.32
C MET A 1 -75.02 -12.60 3.07
N LYS A 2 -73.97 -12.41 3.87
CA LYS A 2 -72.99 -11.33 3.69
C LYS A 2 -71.73 -11.96 3.08
N ALA A 3 -71.37 -11.52 1.88
CA ALA A 3 -70.18 -11.97 1.18
C ALA A 3 -68.95 -11.24 1.74
N LEU A 4 -67.95 -12.02 2.20
CA LEU A 4 -66.63 -11.52 2.57
C LEU A 4 -65.76 -11.45 1.30
N LEU A 5 -65.26 -10.27 0.98
CA LEU A 5 -64.19 -10.06 -0.02
C LEU A 5 -62.84 -10.39 0.65
N PRO A 6 -61.95 -11.14 -0.04
CA PRO A 6 -60.57 -11.31 0.42
C PRO A 6 -59.72 -10.07 0.13
N ALA A 7 -59.05 -9.60 1.18
CA ALA A 7 -58.03 -8.54 1.04
C ALA A 7 -56.76 -9.14 0.42
N PHE A 8 -56.40 -8.66 -0.77
CA PHE A 8 -55.09 -8.94 -1.41
C PHE A 8 -54.04 -8.06 -0.75
N ILE A 9 -53.16 -8.67 0.04
CA ILE A 9 -51.95 -8.00 0.54
C ILE A 9 -50.90 -8.06 -0.59
N ALA A 10 -50.64 -6.91 -1.24
CA ALA A 10 -49.55 -6.75 -2.21
C ALA A 10 -48.23 -6.69 -1.43
N ILE A 11 -47.44 -7.75 -1.48
CA ILE A 11 -46.07 -7.78 -1.00
C ILE A 11 -45.22 -6.99 -2.03
N MET A 12 -44.94 -5.74 -1.74
CA MET A 12 -43.93 -4.97 -2.48
C MET A 12 -42.55 -5.52 -2.13
N SER A 13 -42.02 -6.34 -3.00
CA SER A 13 -40.62 -6.76 -2.95
C SER A 13 -39.73 -5.56 -3.30
N PHE A 14 -39.14 -4.95 -2.29
CA PHE A 14 -38.07 -3.99 -2.46
C PHE A 14 -36.81 -4.75 -2.97
N PHE A 15 -36.69 -4.90 -4.26
CA PHE A 15 -35.42 -5.22 -4.89
C PHE A 15 -34.56 -3.97 -4.80
N GLY A 16 -33.74 -3.86 -3.76
CA GLY A 16 -32.67 -2.89 -3.71
C GLY A 16 -31.76 -3.18 -4.90
N SER A 17 -31.67 -2.25 -5.84
CA SER A 17 -30.71 -2.30 -6.93
C SER A 17 -29.31 -2.40 -6.33
N LEU A 18 -28.64 -3.56 -6.48
CA LEU A 18 -27.21 -3.64 -6.23
C LEU A 18 -26.55 -2.71 -7.23
N SER A 19 -26.07 -1.56 -6.76
CA SER A 19 -25.27 -0.66 -7.59
C SER A 19 -24.01 -1.41 -8.01
N ALA A 20 -23.76 -1.48 -9.30
CA ALA A 20 -22.50 -2.03 -9.81
C ALA A 20 -21.33 -1.16 -9.32
N ALA A 21 -20.19 -1.81 -9.05
CA ALA A 21 -18.98 -1.08 -8.68
C ALA A 21 -18.55 -0.18 -9.85
N GLU A 22 -18.26 1.08 -9.56
CA GLU A 22 -17.68 1.99 -10.54
C GLU A 22 -16.15 1.98 -10.41
N PRO A 23 -15.41 2.00 -11.54
CA PRO A 23 -13.96 2.08 -11.50
C PRO A 23 -13.47 3.34 -10.79
N MET A 24 -12.37 3.24 -10.05
CA MET A 24 -11.71 4.40 -9.44
C MET A 24 -11.37 5.46 -10.50
N LYS A 25 -11.45 6.74 -10.12
CA LYS A 25 -10.98 7.84 -10.97
C LYS A 25 -9.47 7.87 -10.96
N ILE A 26 -8.86 7.76 -12.14
CA ILE A 26 -7.41 7.69 -12.30
C ILE A 26 -6.91 8.97 -12.96
N GLU A 27 -5.97 9.62 -12.30
CA GLU A 27 -5.30 10.82 -12.79
C GLU A 27 -3.78 10.61 -12.81
N VAL A 28 -3.11 11.22 -13.77
CA VAL A 28 -1.66 11.40 -13.74
C VAL A 28 -1.37 12.77 -13.18
N ARG A 29 -0.57 12.82 -12.14
CA ARG A 29 -0.08 14.05 -11.52
C ARG A 29 1.42 14.18 -11.76
N ARG A 30 1.93 15.38 -11.63
CA ARG A 30 3.35 15.69 -11.86
C ARG A 30 3.90 16.52 -10.71
N LEU A 31 5.09 16.17 -10.25
CA LEU A 31 5.85 17.01 -9.32
C LEU A 31 6.18 18.35 -9.98
N PRO A 32 6.14 19.46 -9.23
CA PRO A 32 6.71 20.72 -9.69
C PRO A 32 8.16 20.54 -10.13
N GLU A 33 8.60 21.29 -11.12
CA GLU A 33 9.95 21.13 -11.68
C GLU A 33 11.04 21.28 -10.62
N SER A 34 10.88 22.25 -9.70
CA SER A 34 11.81 22.45 -8.58
C SER A 34 11.92 21.24 -7.65
N ALA A 35 10.81 20.53 -7.41
CA ALA A 35 10.80 19.30 -6.61
C ALA A 35 11.40 18.12 -7.41
N ALA A 36 10.99 17.95 -8.67
CA ALA A 36 11.50 16.91 -9.55
C ALA A 36 13.01 16.99 -9.77
N ALA A 37 13.56 18.19 -9.80
CA ALA A 37 15.00 18.43 -9.95
C ALA A 37 15.83 17.88 -8.77
N THR A 38 15.22 17.68 -7.61
CA THR A 38 15.88 17.14 -6.41
C THR A 38 15.82 15.62 -6.30
N THR A 39 15.00 14.97 -7.13
CA THR A 39 14.89 13.49 -7.17
C THR A 39 15.88 12.91 -8.16
N LYS A 40 16.31 11.66 -7.89
CA LYS A 40 17.29 10.97 -8.72
C LYS A 40 16.69 9.82 -9.53
N PHE A 41 15.89 9.00 -8.89
CA PHE A 41 15.30 7.77 -9.46
C PHE A 41 13.78 7.76 -9.43
N LEU A 42 13.15 8.91 -9.27
CA LEU A 42 11.71 9.03 -9.30
C LEU A 42 11.25 9.66 -10.62
N ASN A 43 10.32 9.01 -11.32
CA ASN A 43 9.59 9.67 -12.39
C ASN A 43 8.84 10.87 -11.79
N PRO A 44 9.01 12.09 -12.35
CA PRO A 44 8.22 13.22 -11.87
C PRO A 44 6.71 13.05 -12.03
N GLU A 45 6.27 12.17 -12.93
CA GLU A 45 4.87 11.82 -13.08
C GLU A 45 4.53 10.59 -12.23
N TYR A 46 3.33 10.60 -11.63
CA TYR A 46 2.83 9.53 -10.79
C TYR A 46 1.31 9.37 -10.95
N VAL A 47 0.81 8.18 -10.65
CA VAL A 47 -0.61 7.88 -10.72
C VAL A 47 -1.27 8.17 -9.39
N VAL A 48 -2.43 8.82 -9.44
CA VAL A 48 -3.36 9.00 -8.32
C VAL A 48 -4.70 8.38 -8.69
N ALA A 49 -5.21 7.50 -7.86
CA ALA A 49 -6.54 6.93 -8.01
C ALA A 49 -7.40 7.29 -6.78
N SER A 50 -8.54 7.89 -7.03
CA SER A 50 -9.50 8.30 -6.01
C SER A 50 -10.82 7.53 -6.13
N PRO A 51 -11.63 7.46 -5.06
CA PRO A 51 -12.95 6.85 -5.13
C PRO A 51 -13.81 7.42 -6.26
N ALA A 52 -14.57 6.55 -6.93
CA ALA A 52 -15.40 6.94 -8.08
C ALA A 52 -16.52 7.91 -7.68
N THR A 53 -17.16 7.64 -6.56
CA THR A 53 -18.39 8.33 -6.09
C THR A 53 -18.15 9.47 -5.11
N ALA A 54 -16.92 9.60 -4.60
CA ALA A 54 -16.56 10.64 -3.63
C ALA A 54 -15.23 11.29 -3.98
N GLN A 55 -15.08 12.56 -3.68
CA GLN A 55 -13.77 13.21 -3.71
C GLN A 55 -12.99 12.84 -2.45
N ALA A 56 -11.67 12.70 -2.59
CA ALA A 56 -10.81 12.56 -1.43
C ALA A 56 -10.92 13.79 -0.52
N THR A 57 -10.88 13.57 0.77
CA THR A 57 -10.95 14.58 1.82
C THR A 57 -9.81 14.40 2.82
N ASP A 58 -9.67 15.31 3.74
CA ASP A 58 -8.76 15.20 4.90
C ASP A 58 -9.05 14.00 5.83
N LYS A 59 -10.16 13.28 5.57
CA LYS A 59 -10.54 12.02 6.24
C LYS A 59 -10.30 10.77 5.39
N THR A 60 -9.85 10.91 4.15
CA THR A 60 -9.60 9.78 3.24
C THR A 60 -8.23 9.17 3.55
N PRO A 61 -8.12 7.88 3.89
CA PRO A 61 -6.84 7.21 4.07
C PRO A 61 -5.98 7.24 2.81
N LEU A 62 -4.67 7.42 2.96
CA LEU A 62 -3.71 7.35 1.87
C LEU A 62 -3.07 5.97 1.81
N LEU A 63 -3.12 5.33 0.65
CA LEU A 63 -2.39 4.10 0.35
C LEU A 63 -1.34 4.38 -0.72
N ILE A 64 -0.07 4.17 -0.39
CA ILE A 64 1.03 4.28 -1.35
C ILE A 64 1.47 2.87 -1.74
N PHE A 65 1.51 2.61 -3.05
CA PHE A 65 1.97 1.34 -3.59
C PHE A 65 3.27 1.50 -4.37
N LEU A 66 4.31 0.77 -3.94
CA LEU A 66 5.60 0.70 -4.63
C LEU A 66 5.65 -0.55 -5.50
N HIS A 67 5.81 -0.36 -6.79
CA HIS A 67 5.86 -1.42 -7.79
C HIS A 67 7.18 -2.21 -7.77
N GLY A 68 7.21 -3.33 -8.45
CA GLY A 68 8.39 -4.17 -8.65
C GLY A 68 9.35 -3.63 -9.72
N SER A 69 10.39 -4.39 -9.99
CA SER A 69 11.42 -3.97 -10.95
C SER A 69 10.96 -3.97 -12.41
N GLY A 70 9.89 -4.70 -12.71
CA GLY A 70 9.34 -4.79 -14.08
C GLY A 70 8.65 -3.53 -14.56
N GLU A 71 8.15 -2.71 -13.63
CA GLU A 71 7.41 -1.47 -13.93
C GLU A 71 8.29 -0.22 -13.86
N ARG A 72 9.62 -0.37 -13.75
CA ARG A 72 10.56 0.76 -13.86
C ARG A 72 10.45 1.44 -15.22
N GLY A 73 10.60 2.75 -15.24
CA GLY A 73 10.63 3.51 -16.48
C GLY A 73 9.98 4.87 -16.37
N THR A 74 9.45 5.33 -17.50
CA THR A 74 8.74 6.61 -17.61
C THR A 74 7.33 6.45 -18.22
N ASP A 75 6.93 5.23 -18.55
CA ASP A 75 5.59 4.91 -19.03
C ASP A 75 4.70 4.45 -17.87
N LEU A 76 3.70 5.25 -17.56
CA LEU A 76 2.76 5.01 -16.46
C LEU A 76 1.60 4.07 -16.82
N THR A 77 1.54 3.56 -18.05
CA THR A 77 0.39 2.78 -18.53
C THR A 77 0.07 1.59 -17.63
N GLN A 78 1.09 0.83 -17.24
CA GLN A 78 0.90 -0.33 -16.36
C GLN A 78 0.49 0.08 -14.94
N LEU A 79 0.95 1.25 -14.47
CA LEU A 79 0.67 1.72 -13.11
C LEU A 79 -0.78 2.17 -12.92
N LYS A 80 -1.47 2.57 -13.99
CA LYS A 80 -2.91 2.89 -13.96
C LYS A 80 -3.78 1.68 -13.60
N SER A 81 -3.25 0.47 -13.79
CA SER A 81 -3.88 -0.79 -13.38
C SER A 81 -3.08 -1.53 -12.30
N ALA A 82 -2.32 -0.79 -11.48
CA ALA A 82 -1.60 -1.36 -10.35
C ALA A 82 -2.54 -2.22 -9.46
N PRO A 83 -2.05 -3.31 -8.85
CA PRO A 83 -2.91 -4.27 -8.15
C PRO A 83 -3.91 -3.66 -7.18
N PRO A 84 -3.58 -2.66 -6.33
CA PRO A 84 -4.57 -2.04 -5.46
C PRO A 84 -5.64 -1.26 -6.24
N ILE A 85 -5.26 -0.53 -7.31
CA ILE A 85 -6.21 0.21 -8.14
C ILE A 85 -7.18 -0.76 -8.80
N ARG A 86 -6.67 -1.83 -9.42
CA ARG A 86 -7.50 -2.86 -10.07
C ARG A 86 -8.45 -3.52 -9.08
N TYR A 87 -7.97 -3.84 -7.87
CA TYR A 87 -8.80 -4.43 -6.83
C TYR A 87 -9.95 -3.49 -6.44
N PHE A 88 -9.67 -2.24 -6.07
CA PHE A 88 -10.70 -1.31 -5.62
C PHE A 88 -11.62 -0.82 -6.73
N SER A 89 -11.18 -0.83 -8.00
CA SER A 89 -12.06 -0.55 -9.15
C SER A 89 -13.16 -1.61 -9.35
N GLN A 90 -13.07 -2.75 -8.66
CA GLN A 90 -14.08 -3.81 -8.66
C GLN A 90 -14.91 -3.85 -7.38
N GLN A 91 -14.64 -2.94 -6.43
CA GLN A 91 -15.34 -2.87 -5.17
C GLN A 91 -16.30 -1.68 -5.13
N THR A 92 -17.44 -1.86 -4.48
CA THR A 92 -18.37 -0.75 -4.18
C THR A 92 -17.82 0.20 -3.14
N GLU A 93 -17.00 -0.33 -2.21
CA GLU A 93 -16.31 0.47 -1.18
C GLU A 93 -14.87 0.75 -1.60
N GLN A 94 -14.54 2.01 -1.76
CA GLN A 94 -13.22 2.50 -2.19
C GLN A 94 -12.69 3.49 -1.14
N PRO A 95 -12.16 2.99 -0.01
CA PRO A 95 -11.86 3.83 1.14
C PRO A 95 -10.58 4.67 0.97
N PHE A 96 -9.76 4.41 -0.04
CA PHE A 96 -8.43 4.99 -0.16
C PHE A 96 -8.30 6.01 -1.28
N LEU A 97 -7.51 7.04 -1.02
CA LEU A 97 -6.72 7.70 -2.04
C LEU A 97 -5.48 6.83 -2.30
N ILE A 98 -5.28 6.35 -3.52
CA ILE A 98 -4.17 5.48 -3.87
C ILE A 98 -3.16 6.25 -4.70
N VAL A 99 -1.90 6.22 -4.29
CA VAL A 99 -0.79 6.85 -5.02
C VAL A 99 0.20 5.78 -5.46
N VAL A 100 0.52 5.78 -6.75
CA VAL A 100 1.48 4.86 -7.34
C VAL A 100 2.57 5.67 -8.05
N PRO A 101 3.71 5.93 -7.38
CA PRO A 101 4.87 6.51 -8.02
C PRO A 101 5.54 5.51 -8.96
N GLN A 102 6.44 5.99 -9.81
CA GLN A 102 7.28 5.15 -10.66
C GLN A 102 8.76 5.38 -10.38
N CYS A 103 9.48 4.28 -10.14
CA CYS A 103 10.93 4.30 -10.10
C CYS A 103 11.44 4.39 -11.54
N ALA A 104 12.26 5.40 -11.83
CA ALA A 104 12.82 5.67 -13.16
C ALA A 104 14.34 5.56 -13.14
N PRO A 105 15.00 5.34 -14.28
CA PRO A 105 16.45 5.52 -14.37
C PRO A 105 16.83 6.98 -14.11
N ASP A 106 18.04 7.21 -13.61
CA ASP A 106 18.56 8.56 -13.48
C ASP A 106 18.81 9.22 -14.85
N LYS A 107 19.21 10.50 -14.84
CA LYS A 107 19.49 11.26 -16.07
C LYS A 107 20.62 10.65 -16.94
N ALA A 108 21.48 9.83 -16.36
CA ALA A 108 22.53 9.10 -17.07
C ALA A 108 22.08 7.69 -17.53
N GLY A 109 20.81 7.34 -17.32
CA GLY A 109 20.25 6.04 -17.68
C GLY A 109 20.57 4.91 -16.69
N LYS A 110 21.21 5.22 -15.55
CA LYS A 110 21.49 4.24 -14.50
C LYS A 110 20.16 3.83 -13.84
N LYS A 111 19.91 2.55 -13.75
CA LYS A 111 18.76 1.98 -13.02
C LYS A 111 19.17 1.75 -11.57
N ASP A 112 18.30 2.14 -10.66
CA ASP A 112 18.45 1.86 -9.22
C ASP A 112 17.10 1.44 -8.63
N GLU A 113 17.04 1.37 -7.32
CA GLU A 113 15.86 0.97 -6.56
C GLU A 113 15.20 2.20 -5.90
N TRP A 114 14.09 1.98 -5.22
CA TRP A 114 13.39 3.01 -4.47
C TRP A 114 14.31 3.71 -3.46
N GLN A 115 14.41 5.03 -3.56
CA GLN A 115 15.19 5.85 -2.64
C GLN A 115 14.26 6.58 -1.67
N PRO A 116 14.45 6.42 -0.33
CA PRO A 116 13.63 7.15 0.65
C PRO A 116 13.63 8.66 0.44
N ALA A 117 14.77 9.23 0.07
CA ALA A 117 14.86 10.67 -0.18
C ALA A 117 13.95 11.14 -1.32
N ASP A 118 13.89 10.39 -2.42
CA ASP A 118 13.01 10.69 -3.55
C ASP A 118 11.53 10.56 -3.17
N LEU A 119 11.20 9.51 -2.39
CA LEU A 119 9.84 9.28 -1.90
C LEU A 119 9.38 10.35 -0.90
N GLU A 120 10.30 10.92 -0.11
CA GLU A 120 10.01 12.07 0.76
C GLU A 120 9.70 13.34 -0.02
N VAL A 121 10.33 13.56 -1.16
CA VAL A 121 9.99 14.68 -2.05
C VAL A 121 8.54 14.53 -2.55
N LEU A 122 8.18 13.33 -3.01
CA LEU A 122 6.81 13.03 -3.42
C LEU A 122 5.83 13.23 -2.25
N PHE A 123 6.13 12.67 -1.09
CA PHE A 123 5.23 12.72 0.07
C PHE A 123 4.95 14.16 0.51
N LYS A 124 5.99 14.99 0.60
CA LYS A 124 5.83 16.42 0.90
C LYS A 124 4.98 17.16 -0.13
N GLN A 125 5.04 16.75 -1.40
CA GLN A 125 4.17 17.32 -2.42
C GLN A 125 2.73 16.84 -2.27
N LEU A 126 2.51 15.57 -1.95
CA LEU A 126 1.17 15.05 -1.67
C LEU A 126 0.52 15.78 -0.47
N GLU A 127 1.29 16.08 0.58
CA GLU A 127 0.78 16.84 1.74
C GLU A 127 0.29 18.25 1.39
N LYS A 128 0.76 18.84 0.29
CA LYS A 128 0.34 20.17 -0.19
C LYS A 128 -0.86 20.09 -1.13
N ASP A 129 -0.88 19.09 -2.01
CA ASP A 129 -1.77 19.08 -3.17
C ASP A 129 -2.96 18.14 -3.03
N GLN A 130 -2.90 17.19 -2.08
CA GLN A 130 -3.93 16.16 -1.93
C GLN A 130 -4.53 16.20 -0.53
N PRO A 131 -5.86 16.25 -0.40
CA PRO A 131 -6.50 16.05 0.89
C PRO A 131 -6.47 14.56 1.25
N PHE A 132 -5.88 14.22 2.38
CA PHE A 132 -5.91 12.87 2.95
C PHE A 132 -5.72 12.90 4.47
N ASP A 133 -6.14 11.83 5.15
CA ASP A 133 -5.95 11.66 6.59
C ASP A 133 -4.48 11.33 6.90
N LYS A 134 -3.74 12.32 7.39
CA LYS A 134 -2.32 12.16 7.76
C LYS A 134 -2.10 11.15 8.89
N SER A 135 -3.14 10.79 9.62
CA SER A 135 -3.07 9.73 10.64
C SER A 135 -3.23 8.32 10.06
N ARG A 136 -3.68 8.19 8.79
CA ARG A 136 -3.93 6.92 8.12
C ARG A 136 -3.22 6.84 6.77
N VAL A 137 -1.89 6.83 6.86
CA VAL A 137 -0.99 6.65 5.70
C VAL A 137 -0.41 5.24 5.75
N TYR A 138 -0.62 4.49 4.68
CA TYR A 138 -0.15 3.11 4.57
C TYR A 138 0.77 2.93 3.39
N LEU A 139 1.78 2.09 3.56
CA LEU A 139 2.76 1.79 2.53
C LEU A 139 2.80 0.30 2.26
N ILE A 140 2.58 -0.06 1.01
CA ILE A 140 2.66 -1.43 0.53
C ILE A 140 3.57 -1.49 -0.70
N GLY A 141 4.19 -2.63 -0.96
CA GLY A 141 5.02 -2.78 -2.15
C GLY A 141 5.38 -4.22 -2.42
N SER A 142 5.69 -4.53 -3.67
CA SER A 142 6.02 -5.89 -4.11
C SER A 142 7.42 -5.97 -4.69
N SER A 143 8.18 -7.04 -4.37
CA SER A 143 9.54 -7.27 -4.87
C SER A 143 10.44 -6.08 -4.57
N MET A 144 10.96 -5.37 -5.59
CA MET A 144 11.68 -4.11 -5.43
C MET A 144 10.89 -3.11 -4.58
N GLY A 145 9.56 -3.02 -4.76
CA GLY A 145 8.69 -2.21 -3.92
C GLY A 145 8.58 -2.71 -2.48
N GLY A 146 8.67 -4.02 -2.27
CA GLY A 146 8.77 -4.62 -0.93
C GLY A 146 10.05 -4.18 -0.20
N PHE A 147 11.19 -4.13 -0.91
CA PHE A 147 12.42 -3.54 -0.38
C PHE A 147 12.24 -2.04 -0.10
N GLY A 148 11.64 -1.30 -1.04
CA GLY A 148 11.31 0.12 -0.85
C GLY A 148 10.42 0.37 0.36
N THR A 149 9.46 -0.52 0.63
CA THR A 149 8.60 -0.46 1.82
C THR A 149 9.41 -0.57 3.12
N TRP A 150 10.37 -1.48 3.17
CA TRP A 150 11.30 -1.60 4.29
C TRP A 150 12.19 -0.37 4.44
N LEU A 151 12.78 0.09 3.32
CA LEU A 151 13.71 1.22 3.30
C LEU A 151 13.04 2.50 3.78
N TRP A 152 11.94 2.87 3.14
CA TRP A 152 11.26 4.13 3.46
C TRP A 152 10.55 4.07 4.82
N GLY A 153 9.90 2.94 5.14
CA GLY A 153 9.31 2.73 6.46
C GLY A 153 10.30 2.83 7.60
N SER A 154 11.53 2.34 7.42
CA SER A 154 12.60 2.45 8.42
C SER A 154 13.23 3.85 8.49
N ALA A 155 13.32 4.57 7.37
CA ALA A 155 13.85 5.92 7.33
C ALA A 155 12.88 6.94 7.96
N HIS A 156 11.58 6.73 7.75
CA HIS A 156 10.51 7.64 8.18
C HIS A 156 9.33 6.91 8.83
N PRO A 157 9.57 6.18 9.93
CA PRO A 157 8.51 5.42 10.59
C PRO A 157 7.36 6.31 11.11
N GLU A 158 7.63 7.58 11.35
CA GLU A 158 6.64 8.56 11.79
C GLU A 158 5.57 8.90 10.73
N ARG A 159 5.80 8.56 9.45
CA ARG A 159 4.85 8.79 8.36
C ARG A 159 3.70 7.81 8.34
N PHE A 160 3.95 6.56 8.76
CA PHE A 160 3.08 5.45 8.44
C PHE A 160 2.26 4.96 9.63
N ALA A 161 1.02 4.57 9.37
CA ALA A 161 0.15 3.85 10.29
C ALA A 161 0.22 2.32 10.08
N GLY A 162 0.77 1.85 8.96
CA GLY A 162 0.96 0.43 8.69
C GLY A 162 1.80 0.18 7.43
N LEU A 163 2.53 -0.92 7.43
CA LEU A 163 3.38 -1.35 6.33
C LEU A 163 3.00 -2.77 5.88
N ALA A 164 3.03 -3.04 4.57
CA ALA A 164 2.87 -4.40 4.07
C ALA A 164 3.85 -4.71 2.92
N PRO A 165 5.08 -5.11 3.24
CA PRO A 165 6.06 -5.57 2.25
C PRO A 165 5.71 -6.96 1.73
N HIS A 166 5.70 -7.15 0.39
CA HIS A 166 5.46 -8.41 -0.30
C HIS A 166 6.70 -8.85 -1.07
N ALA A 167 7.14 -10.07 -0.87
CA ALA A 167 8.29 -10.69 -1.56
C ALA A 167 9.53 -9.78 -1.60
N GLY A 168 9.73 -9.00 -0.55
CA GLY A 168 10.89 -8.13 -0.32
C GLY A 168 11.65 -8.62 0.90
N GLY A 169 12.69 -7.90 1.28
CA GLY A 169 13.41 -8.26 2.49
C GLY A 169 14.60 -7.36 2.76
N LEU A 170 15.21 -7.57 3.91
CA LEU A 170 16.47 -6.95 4.30
C LEU A 170 17.49 -8.05 4.58
N GLY A 171 18.76 -7.82 4.30
CA GLY A 171 19.78 -8.81 4.57
C GLY A 171 21.14 -8.44 4.04
N PHE A 172 22.10 -9.30 4.37
CA PHE A 172 23.47 -9.23 3.87
C PHE A 172 23.60 -10.07 2.60
N GLY A 173 24.40 -9.58 1.67
CA GLY A 173 24.77 -10.29 0.46
C GLY A 173 23.71 -10.26 -0.65
N GLY A 174 24.19 -10.34 -1.86
CA GLY A 174 23.39 -10.25 -3.08
C GLY A 174 23.11 -8.82 -3.52
N PRO A 175 22.46 -8.65 -4.68
CA PRO A 175 22.30 -7.36 -5.34
C PRO A 175 21.45 -6.33 -4.57
N ARG A 176 20.84 -6.75 -3.47
CA ARG A 176 19.96 -5.92 -2.63
C ARG A 176 20.32 -6.01 -1.16
N ALA A 177 21.61 -6.02 -0.85
CA ALA A 177 22.11 -5.87 0.50
C ALA A 177 21.82 -4.44 0.97
N VAL A 178 20.92 -4.28 1.97
CA VAL A 178 20.33 -2.98 2.24
C VAL A 178 20.90 -2.34 3.49
N SER A 179 21.36 -3.09 4.47
CA SER A 179 21.98 -2.54 5.68
C SER A 179 22.71 -3.61 6.48
N PRO A 180 23.89 -3.30 7.03
CA PRO A 180 24.52 -4.13 8.05
C PRO A 180 23.78 -4.06 9.41
N ASP A 181 23.00 -3.01 9.69
CA ASP A 181 22.32 -2.78 10.97
C ASP A 181 20.84 -3.20 10.95
N LEU A 182 20.58 -4.48 10.75
CA LEU A 182 19.21 -5.01 10.80
C LEU A 182 18.55 -4.87 12.17
N THR A 183 19.35 -4.90 13.25
CA THR A 183 18.84 -4.74 14.61
C THR A 183 18.35 -3.32 14.86
N GLY A 184 19.11 -2.30 14.43
CA GLY A 184 18.67 -0.90 14.49
C GLY A 184 17.42 -0.63 13.66
N TRP A 185 17.32 -1.26 12.49
CA TRP A 185 16.12 -1.18 11.67
C TRP A 185 14.90 -1.79 12.36
N ALA A 186 15.05 -2.98 12.93
CA ALA A 186 13.98 -3.63 13.68
C ALA A 186 13.50 -2.77 14.85
N LYS A 187 14.40 -2.14 15.59
CA LYS A 187 14.05 -1.23 16.69
C LYS A 187 13.24 -0.01 16.22
N ARG A 188 13.63 0.61 15.09
CA ARG A 188 12.90 1.75 14.53
C ARG A 188 11.51 1.37 14.02
N LEU A 189 11.38 0.18 13.45
CA LEU A 189 10.14 -0.35 12.88
C LEU A 189 9.22 -1.01 13.91
N ALA A 190 9.74 -1.45 15.05
CA ALA A 190 8.98 -2.17 16.09
C ALA A 190 7.67 -1.48 16.54
N PRO A 191 7.58 -0.15 16.59
CA PRO A 191 6.33 0.54 16.94
C PRO A 191 5.24 0.47 15.86
N LEU A 192 5.58 0.08 14.63
CA LEU A 192 4.65 0.06 13.51
C LEU A 192 3.93 -1.27 13.38
N PRO A 193 2.64 -1.27 13.02
CA PRO A 193 1.97 -2.45 12.48
C PRO A 193 2.59 -2.84 11.15
N ILE A 194 3.04 -4.10 11.04
CA ILE A 194 3.68 -4.62 9.83
C ILE A 194 3.11 -5.99 9.52
N TRP A 195 2.62 -6.17 8.27
CA TRP A 195 2.19 -7.47 7.79
C TRP A 195 3.02 -7.90 6.58
N ILE A 196 3.89 -8.85 6.79
CA ILE A 196 4.86 -9.35 5.82
C ILE A 196 4.23 -10.50 5.04
N PHE A 197 4.40 -10.51 3.71
CA PHE A 197 3.96 -11.60 2.85
C PHE A 197 5.12 -12.12 2.00
N HIS A 198 5.27 -13.47 1.93
CA HIS A 198 6.31 -14.10 1.11
C HIS A 198 5.84 -15.46 0.60
N GLY A 199 6.28 -15.84 -0.60
CA GLY A 199 6.10 -17.20 -1.12
C GLY A 199 7.15 -18.15 -0.56
N ASP A 200 6.77 -19.37 -0.19
CA ASP A 200 7.71 -20.37 0.36
C ASP A 200 8.68 -20.96 -0.70
N ARG A 201 8.37 -20.75 -1.99
CA ARG A 201 9.20 -21.20 -3.13
C ARG A 201 9.75 -20.02 -3.93
N ASP A 202 9.97 -18.87 -3.26
CA ASP A 202 10.57 -17.70 -3.90
C ASP A 202 12.06 -17.93 -4.13
N ASP A 203 12.43 -18.15 -5.39
CA ASP A 203 13.80 -18.40 -5.87
C ASP A 203 14.53 -17.10 -6.29
N VAL A 204 13.84 -15.97 -6.29
CA VAL A 204 14.39 -14.63 -6.61
C VAL A 204 14.81 -13.88 -5.36
N VAL A 205 13.91 -13.87 -4.35
CA VAL A 205 14.16 -13.28 -3.03
C VAL A 205 13.89 -14.36 -1.99
N PRO A 206 14.91 -14.92 -1.35
CA PRO A 206 14.72 -16.01 -0.38
C PRO A 206 13.78 -15.61 0.76
N PRO A 207 12.76 -16.44 1.09
CA PRO A 207 11.76 -16.15 2.14
C PRO A 207 12.40 -15.96 3.52
N GLU A 208 13.57 -16.55 3.76
CA GLU A 208 14.35 -16.40 5.00
C GLU A 208 14.67 -14.93 5.32
N ARG A 209 14.70 -14.05 4.32
CA ARG A 209 14.87 -12.61 4.54
C ARG A 209 13.67 -12.02 5.28
N SER A 210 12.46 -12.41 4.91
CA SER A 210 11.22 -12.00 5.59
C SER A 210 11.10 -12.64 6.97
N GLU A 211 11.41 -13.92 7.09
CA GLU A 211 11.41 -14.64 8.37
C GLU A 211 12.39 -14.02 9.37
N ARG A 212 13.60 -13.69 8.91
CA ARG A 212 14.61 -13.02 9.72
C ARG A 212 14.13 -11.64 10.19
N MET A 213 13.54 -10.83 9.31
CA MET A 213 13.01 -9.53 9.70
C MET A 213 11.86 -9.67 10.69
N HIS A 214 10.96 -10.62 10.50
CA HIS A 214 9.90 -10.92 11.45
C HIS A 214 10.46 -11.28 12.83
N ALA A 215 11.45 -12.17 12.88
CA ALA A 215 12.10 -12.58 14.14
C ALA A 215 12.79 -11.39 14.86
N LEU A 216 13.50 -10.54 14.09
CA LEU A 216 14.16 -9.35 14.64
C LEU A 216 13.14 -8.32 15.16
N LEU A 217 12.03 -8.12 14.47
CA LEU A 217 10.94 -7.23 14.92
C LEU A 217 10.33 -7.76 16.22
N LYS A 218 10.06 -9.06 16.31
CA LYS A 218 9.59 -9.70 17.56
C LYS A 218 10.59 -9.49 18.71
N SER A 219 11.87 -9.72 18.47
CA SER A 219 12.93 -9.51 19.45
C SER A 219 13.09 -8.05 19.85
N ALA A 220 12.76 -7.11 18.97
CA ALA A 220 12.73 -5.67 19.25
C ALA A 220 11.45 -5.20 19.98
N GLY A 221 10.52 -6.12 20.30
CA GLY A 221 9.30 -5.83 21.04
C GLY A 221 8.11 -5.39 20.18
N ALA A 222 8.14 -5.64 18.86
CA ALA A 222 7.02 -5.34 17.99
C ALA A 222 5.76 -6.10 18.42
N LYS A 223 4.68 -5.36 18.70
CA LYS A 223 3.41 -5.93 19.17
C LYS A 223 2.49 -6.34 18.03
N GLN A 224 2.57 -5.65 16.90
CA GLN A 224 1.66 -5.81 15.77
C GLN A 224 2.43 -6.19 14.50
N VAL A 225 3.24 -7.24 14.57
CA VAL A 225 3.95 -7.81 13.42
C VAL A 225 3.38 -9.17 13.06
N ARG A 226 3.07 -9.36 11.77
CA ARG A 226 2.57 -10.60 11.18
C ARG A 226 3.47 -11.04 10.04
N LEU A 227 3.60 -12.33 9.86
CA LEU A 227 4.23 -12.96 8.70
C LEU A 227 3.27 -14.00 8.13
N THR A 228 2.97 -13.88 6.85
CA THR A 228 2.23 -14.90 6.09
C THR A 228 3.14 -15.47 5.02
N ILE A 229 3.48 -16.75 5.18
CA ILE A 229 4.16 -17.54 4.14
C ILE A 229 3.09 -18.21 3.29
N LEU A 230 3.11 -17.91 1.99
CA LEU A 230 2.14 -18.40 1.01
C LEU A 230 2.61 -19.73 0.44
N ALA A 231 1.99 -20.83 0.86
CA ALA A 231 2.37 -22.18 0.48
C ALA A 231 2.30 -22.42 -1.04
N GLY A 232 3.34 -23.00 -1.60
CA GLY A 232 3.47 -23.32 -3.02
C GLY A 232 3.66 -22.10 -3.95
N LYS A 233 3.86 -20.89 -3.40
CA LYS A 233 4.05 -19.67 -4.19
C LYS A 233 5.52 -19.31 -4.33
N GLY A 234 5.91 -18.96 -5.56
CA GLY A 234 7.21 -18.38 -5.88
C GLY A 234 7.22 -16.87 -5.68
N HIS A 235 8.11 -16.16 -6.41
CA HIS A 235 8.24 -14.70 -6.32
C HIS A 235 6.98 -13.92 -6.72
N GLY A 236 6.15 -14.44 -7.60
CA GLY A 236 4.96 -13.80 -8.15
C GLY A 236 3.75 -13.81 -7.21
N ILE A 237 3.84 -13.22 -6.04
CA ILE A 237 2.73 -13.13 -5.06
C ILE A 237 1.85 -11.89 -5.20
N GLY A 238 1.95 -11.16 -6.32
CA GLY A 238 1.15 -9.94 -6.57
C GLY A 238 -0.37 -10.15 -6.47
N GLY A 239 -0.87 -11.37 -6.68
CA GLY A 239 -2.28 -11.72 -6.46
C GLY A 239 -2.74 -11.52 -5.00
N ASN A 240 -1.83 -11.59 -4.03
CA ASN A 240 -2.14 -11.32 -2.62
C ASN A 240 -2.44 -9.83 -2.35
N LEU A 241 -2.07 -8.94 -3.26
CA LEU A 241 -2.46 -7.52 -3.20
C LEU A 241 -3.95 -7.28 -3.54
N SER A 242 -4.72 -8.34 -3.79
CA SER A 242 -6.18 -8.32 -3.88
C SER A 242 -6.84 -8.98 -2.65
N ASN A 243 -6.08 -9.20 -1.57
CA ASN A 243 -6.60 -9.77 -0.33
C ASN A 243 -7.38 -8.71 0.48
N PRO A 244 -8.71 -8.85 0.67
CA PRO A 244 -9.52 -7.90 1.43
C PRO A 244 -9.08 -7.78 2.90
N GLU A 245 -8.58 -8.86 3.51
CA GLU A 245 -8.12 -8.85 4.90
C GLU A 245 -6.93 -7.90 5.12
N LEU A 246 -6.03 -7.79 4.12
CA LEU A 246 -4.92 -6.85 4.17
C LEU A 246 -5.42 -5.41 4.35
N TYR A 247 -6.37 -5.01 3.52
CA TYR A 247 -6.89 -3.64 3.54
C TYR A 247 -7.74 -3.36 4.78
N ALA A 248 -8.56 -4.32 5.19
CA ALA A 248 -9.31 -4.22 6.43
C ALA A 248 -8.37 -4.13 7.65
N TRP A 249 -7.27 -4.88 7.64
CA TRP A 249 -6.25 -4.80 8.69
C TRP A 249 -5.55 -3.44 8.69
N LEU A 250 -5.13 -2.90 7.55
CA LEU A 250 -4.53 -1.57 7.46
C LEU A 250 -5.47 -0.51 8.05
N LEU A 251 -6.74 -0.49 7.64
CA LEU A 251 -7.74 0.50 8.07
C LEU A 251 -8.02 0.52 9.58
N ARG A 252 -7.71 -0.56 10.30
CA ARG A 252 -7.80 -0.58 11.78
C ARG A 252 -6.71 0.22 12.47
N HIS A 253 -5.64 0.58 11.78
CA HIS A 253 -4.49 1.24 12.36
C HIS A 253 -4.48 2.73 12.01
N ARG A 254 -4.24 3.56 13.01
CA ARG A 254 -4.07 5.01 12.81
C ARG A 254 -3.03 5.56 13.78
N ARG A 255 -2.35 6.61 13.36
CA ARG A 255 -1.42 7.33 14.23
C ARG A 255 -2.18 8.22 15.22
N GLN A 256 -1.68 8.24 16.46
CA GLN A 256 -2.05 9.22 17.49
C GLN A 256 -0.75 9.73 18.11
N GLY A 257 -0.31 10.90 17.68
CA GLY A 257 1.02 11.40 18.02
C GLY A 257 2.12 10.45 17.52
N ASN A 258 3.01 10.04 18.42
CA ASN A 258 4.14 9.15 18.10
C ASN A 258 3.80 7.65 18.13
N GLN A 259 2.55 7.29 18.42
CA GLN A 259 2.11 5.89 18.48
C GLN A 259 1.15 5.54 17.35
N VAL A 260 1.07 4.26 17.03
CA VAL A 260 -0.01 3.72 16.18
C VAL A 260 -0.94 2.94 17.09
N VAL A 261 -2.22 3.24 16.98
CA VAL A 261 -3.29 2.58 17.74
C VAL A 261 -4.19 1.79 16.79
N GLU A 262 -4.74 0.69 17.29
CA GLU A 262 -5.78 -0.05 16.61
C GLU A 262 -7.14 0.57 17.01
N SER A 263 -7.91 0.99 16.01
CA SER A 263 -9.28 1.45 16.19
C SER A 263 -10.23 0.39 15.65
N PRO A 264 -11.38 0.15 16.28
CA PRO A 264 -12.40 -0.66 15.64
C PRO A 264 -12.76 -0.02 14.30
N LEU A 265 -12.96 -0.85 13.27
CA LEU A 265 -13.55 -0.37 12.02
C LEU A 265 -14.84 0.35 12.38
N PRO A 266 -15.15 1.50 11.76
CA PRO A 266 -16.46 2.10 11.93
C PRO A 266 -17.49 1.02 11.59
N LEU A 267 -18.33 0.71 12.55
CA LEU A 267 -19.51 -0.14 12.30
C LEU A 267 -20.29 0.55 11.18
N LYS A 268 -20.58 -0.22 10.13
CA LYS A 268 -21.37 0.23 8.97
C LYS A 268 -22.74 0.69 9.39
#